data_a88548f9f5ccf85448f65dff4d48578a
#
_entry.id   a88548f9f5ccf85448f65dff4d48578a
#
_cell.length_a   1.000
_cell.length_b   1.000
_cell.length_c   1.000
_cell.angle_alpha   90.00
_cell.angle_beta   90.00
_cell.angle_gamma   90.00
#
_symmetry.space_group_name_H-M   'P 1'
#
loop_
_entity.id
_entity.type
_entity.pdbx_description
1 polymer ?
#
loop_
_entity_poly.entity_id
_entity_poly.type
_entity_poly.pdbx_seq_one_letter_code
_entity_poly.pdbx_strand_id
1 'polypeptide(L)'
;MFRRRPRARTLGLLTVLGTLAGCAAMATSSGAPRWVESPEALAPCPLAPPCLVSREDAGRAYVEPLRFSGPIEDALARLEQLIDDDPQLTLEARGPGYLKVVARTPLMGYADDVEVLRLGPGLLGLRSASRIGLFAGGTHGQRLAALRTAFEASAPGAP
;
A
#
# COMPACT_ATOMS: atom_id res chain seq x y z
N MET A 1 -56.85 68.47 2.20
CA MET A 1 -57.04 67.22 1.43
C MET A 1 -55.68 66.63 1.08
N PHE A 2 -55.10 65.86 2.00
CA PHE A 2 -53.72 65.26 1.78
C PHE A 2 -53.86 63.74 1.72
N ARG A 3 -53.68 63.18 0.55
CA ARG A 3 -53.67 61.72 0.34
C ARG A 3 -52.27 61.22 0.75
N ARG A 4 -52.19 60.42 1.79
CA ARG A 4 -50.98 59.62 2.16
C ARG A 4 -50.90 58.35 1.32
N ARG A 5 -49.84 58.22 0.60
CA ARG A 5 -49.50 56.95 -0.12
C ARG A 5 -48.93 55.91 0.86
N PRO A 6 -49.30 54.63 0.74
CA PRO A 6 -48.68 53.58 1.55
C PRO A 6 -47.29 53.22 1.02
N ARG A 7 -46.36 53.12 1.95
CA ARG A 7 -45.01 52.62 1.67
C ARG A 7 -45.06 51.09 1.56
N ALA A 8 -44.76 50.54 0.40
CA ALA A 8 -44.50 49.11 0.20
C ALA A 8 -43.22 48.72 0.94
N ARG A 9 -43.36 47.80 1.87
CA ARG A 9 -42.25 47.12 2.52
C ARG A 9 -41.83 45.97 1.61
N THR A 10 -40.71 46.13 0.91
CA THR A 10 -40.02 45.03 0.22
C THR A 10 -39.41 44.10 1.25
N LEU A 11 -40.00 42.92 1.33
CA LEU A 11 -39.49 41.81 2.13
C LEU A 11 -38.31 41.18 1.36
N GLY A 12 -37.09 41.44 1.80
CA GLY A 12 -35.89 40.85 1.22
C GLY A 12 -35.86 39.38 1.57
N LEU A 13 -36.00 38.57 0.54
CA LEU A 13 -35.81 37.12 0.62
C LEU A 13 -34.29 36.83 0.70
N LEU A 14 -33.81 36.58 1.91
CA LEU A 14 -32.44 36.09 2.14
C LEU A 14 -32.37 34.61 1.69
N THR A 15 -31.90 34.40 0.49
CA THR A 15 -31.48 33.07 0.03
C THR A 15 -30.19 32.70 0.76
N VAL A 16 -30.31 31.84 1.76
CA VAL A 16 -29.17 31.15 2.37
C VAL A 16 -28.68 30.10 1.37
N LEU A 17 -27.64 30.43 0.62
CA LEU A 17 -26.88 29.44 -0.13
C LEU A 17 -26.11 28.57 0.87
N GLY A 18 -26.67 27.40 1.16
CA GLY A 18 -25.98 26.33 1.88
C GLY A 18 -24.80 25.85 1.02
N THR A 19 -23.58 26.19 1.41
CA THR A 19 -22.37 25.56 0.90
C THR A 19 -22.33 24.12 1.41
N LEU A 20 -22.75 23.19 0.56
CA LEU A 20 -22.43 21.78 0.71
C LEU A 20 -20.90 21.67 0.59
N ALA A 21 -20.23 21.66 1.75
CA ALA A 21 -18.85 21.22 1.83
C ALA A 21 -18.82 19.76 1.38
N GLY A 22 -18.46 19.55 0.12
CA GLY A 22 -18.21 18.23 -0.40
C GLY A 22 -17.14 17.56 0.45
N CYS A 23 -17.48 16.44 1.07
CA CYS A 23 -16.49 15.47 1.53
C CYS A 23 -15.62 15.14 0.31
N ALA A 24 -14.44 15.72 0.25
CA ALA A 24 -13.41 15.27 -0.66
C ALA A 24 -13.16 13.81 -0.29
N ALA A 25 -13.78 12.90 -1.03
CA ALA A 25 -13.40 11.50 -1.04
C ALA A 25 -11.90 11.51 -1.29
N MET A 26 -11.15 11.02 -0.32
CA MET A 26 -9.73 10.71 -0.54
C MET A 26 -9.75 9.66 -1.65
N ALA A 27 -9.56 10.12 -2.87
CA ALA A 27 -9.39 9.26 -4.01
C ALA A 27 -8.19 8.38 -3.71
N THR A 28 -8.46 7.13 -3.37
CA THR A 28 -7.45 6.08 -3.51
C THR A 28 -7.07 6.15 -4.97
N SER A 29 -5.86 6.59 -5.25
CA SER A 29 -5.34 6.65 -6.60
C SER A 29 -5.18 5.20 -7.08
N SER A 30 -6.25 4.66 -7.64
CA SER A 30 -6.26 3.42 -8.41
C SER A 30 -5.64 3.68 -9.79
N GLY A 31 -4.47 4.32 -9.78
CA GLY A 31 -3.65 4.46 -10.97
C GLY A 31 -2.93 3.14 -11.23
N ALA A 32 -2.76 2.78 -12.50
CA ALA A 32 -1.91 1.66 -12.86
C ALA A 32 -0.54 1.81 -12.17
N PRO A 33 0.07 0.69 -11.70
CA PRO A 33 1.34 0.75 -11.01
C PRO A 33 2.41 1.36 -11.93
N ARG A 34 3.27 2.21 -11.35
CA ARG A 34 4.33 2.85 -12.11
C ARG A 34 5.38 1.83 -12.53
N TRP A 35 5.83 1.88 -13.78
CA TRP A 35 6.99 1.14 -14.19
C TRP A 35 8.26 1.84 -13.70
N VAL A 36 9.15 1.12 -13.01
CA VAL A 36 10.39 1.65 -12.45
C VAL A 36 11.57 0.74 -12.83
N GLU A 37 12.75 1.31 -12.82
CA GLU A 37 13.97 0.49 -12.81
C GLU A 37 14.07 -0.22 -11.47
N SER A 38 14.42 -1.52 -11.51
CA SER A 38 14.53 -2.31 -10.29
C SER A 38 15.77 -1.92 -9.52
N PRO A 39 15.72 -1.85 -8.18
CA PRO A 39 16.89 -1.60 -7.38
C PRO A 39 17.87 -2.82 -7.49
N GLU A 40 19.15 -2.56 -7.36
CA GLU A 40 20.16 -3.64 -7.35
C GLU A 40 20.05 -4.52 -6.10
N ALA A 41 19.60 -3.93 -4.98
CA ALA A 41 19.40 -4.63 -3.71
C ALA A 41 18.28 -4.00 -2.89
N LEU A 42 17.68 -4.80 -2.00
CA LEU A 42 16.77 -4.28 -0.98
C LEU A 42 17.54 -3.37 -0.01
N ALA A 43 16.98 -2.22 0.32
CA ALA A 43 17.60 -1.32 1.27
C ALA A 43 17.71 -1.97 2.67
N PRO A 44 18.77 -1.70 3.43
CA PRO A 44 18.88 -2.17 4.80
C PRO A 44 17.76 -1.58 5.67
N CYS A 45 17.42 -2.25 6.76
CA CYS A 45 16.53 -1.72 7.76
C CYS A 45 17.20 -0.59 8.55
N PRO A 46 16.53 0.56 8.73
CA PRO A 46 16.99 1.59 9.65
C PRO A 46 16.87 1.12 11.10
N LEU A 47 17.49 1.84 12.04
CA LEU A 47 17.32 1.58 13.47
C LEU A 47 15.87 1.81 13.93
N ALA A 48 15.18 2.75 13.32
CA ALA A 48 13.77 3.06 13.46
C ALA A 48 13.28 3.81 12.20
N PRO A 49 12.05 3.63 11.76
CA PRO A 49 10.96 2.78 12.29
C PRO A 49 11.20 1.28 12.08
N PRO A 50 10.31 0.42 12.65
CA PRO A 50 10.40 -1.03 12.50
C PRO A 50 10.44 -1.48 11.04
N CYS A 51 11.23 -2.52 10.79
CA CYS A 51 11.46 -3.05 9.45
C CYS A 51 11.93 -4.52 9.54
N LEU A 52 11.61 -5.30 8.51
CA LEU A 52 12.17 -6.63 8.24
C LEU A 52 12.70 -6.67 6.80
N VAL A 53 13.77 -7.40 6.57
CA VAL A 53 14.38 -7.52 5.23
C VAL A 53 15.10 -8.83 5.01
N SER A 54 15.04 -9.37 3.80
CA SER A 54 15.79 -10.57 3.36
C SER A 54 17.23 -10.19 2.95
N ARG A 55 18.04 -9.81 3.95
CA ARG A 55 19.47 -9.52 3.79
C ARG A 55 20.25 -10.25 4.86
N GLU A 56 21.34 -10.88 4.51
CA GLU A 56 22.18 -11.67 5.44
C GLU A 56 22.72 -10.84 6.59
N ASP A 57 22.98 -9.55 6.35
CA ASP A 57 23.50 -8.59 7.35
C ASP A 57 22.40 -7.97 8.26
N ALA A 58 21.13 -8.38 8.10
CA ALA A 58 20.01 -7.77 8.80
C ALA A 58 19.88 -8.17 10.28
N GLY A 59 20.60 -9.17 10.75
CA GLY A 59 20.54 -9.61 12.15
C GLY A 59 19.11 -9.95 12.59
N ARG A 60 18.60 -9.24 13.61
CA ARG A 60 17.23 -9.47 14.14
C ARG A 60 16.11 -9.01 13.19
N ALA A 61 16.43 -8.19 12.20
CA ALA A 61 15.48 -7.75 11.18
C ALA A 61 15.43 -8.71 9.97
N TYR A 62 16.14 -9.83 10.03
CA TYR A 62 16.15 -10.80 8.95
C TYR A 62 14.80 -11.48 8.78
N VAL A 63 14.37 -11.62 7.53
CA VAL A 63 13.26 -12.47 7.11
C VAL A 63 13.71 -13.34 5.93
N GLU A 64 13.33 -14.61 5.95
CA GLU A 64 13.63 -15.57 4.90
C GLU A 64 13.06 -15.09 3.55
N PRO A 65 13.79 -15.20 2.43
CA PRO A 65 13.23 -14.93 1.11
C PRO A 65 12.16 -15.96 0.73
N LEU A 66 11.27 -15.62 -0.21
CA LEU A 66 10.35 -16.56 -0.83
C LEU A 66 11.09 -17.43 -1.82
N ARG A 67 10.71 -18.70 -1.89
CA ARG A 67 11.20 -19.63 -2.90
C ARG A 67 10.17 -19.82 -4.00
N PHE A 68 10.62 -19.87 -5.24
CA PHE A 68 9.75 -20.14 -6.37
C PHE A 68 10.45 -21.06 -7.38
N SER A 69 9.66 -21.72 -8.21
CA SER A 69 10.11 -22.51 -9.35
C SER A 69 9.47 -21.96 -10.64
N GLY A 70 10.12 -22.19 -11.77
CA GLY A 70 9.67 -21.68 -13.06
C GLY A 70 10.12 -20.25 -13.35
N PRO A 71 9.51 -19.59 -14.34
CA PRO A 71 9.80 -18.22 -14.73
C PRO A 71 9.53 -17.21 -13.62
N ILE A 72 10.36 -16.19 -13.52
CA ILE A 72 10.18 -15.10 -12.55
C ILE A 72 8.89 -14.32 -12.81
N GLU A 73 8.50 -14.17 -14.06
CA GLU A 73 7.31 -13.48 -14.48
C GLU A 73 6.04 -14.14 -13.91
N ASP A 74 6.00 -15.47 -13.89
CA ASP A 74 4.88 -16.23 -13.31
C ASP A 74 4.82 -16.07 -11.78
N ALA A 75 5.98 -16.05 -11.13
CA ALA A 75 6.05 -15.80 -9.69
C ALA A 75 5.59 -14.39 -9.32
N LEU A 76 6.00 -13.37 -10.10
CA LEU A 76 5.54 -12.00 -9.89
C LEU A 76 4.05 -11.84 -10.20
N ALA A 77 3.53 -12.46 -11.26
CA ALA A 77 2.11 -12.41 -11.59
C ALA A 77 1.24 -13.01 -10.48
N ARG A 78 1.68 -14.10 -9.84
CA ARG A 78 0.99 -14.66 -8.66
C ARG A 78 1.01 -13.71 -7.47
N LEU A 79 2.12 -13.02 -7.22
CA LEU A 79 2.20 -12.01 -6.16
C LEU A 79 1.29 -10.82 -6.47
N GLU A 80 1.26 -10.33 -7.71
CA GLU A 80 0.36 -9.26 -8.13
C GLU A 80 -1.10 -9.66 -7.88
N GLN A 81 -1.49 -10.89 -8.22
CA GLN A 81 -2.84 -11.37 -7.94
C GLN A 81 -3.15 -11.39 -6.43
N LEU A 82 -2.25 -11.87 -5.59
CA LEU A 82 -2.42 -11.87 -4.14
C LEU A 82 -2.49 -10.45 -3.55
N ILE A 83 -1.79 -9.50 -4.17
CA ILE A 83 -1.86 -8.09 -3.79
C ILE A 83 -3.20 -7.49 -4.18
N ASP A 84 -3.70 -7.80 -5.38
CA ASP A 84 -4.98 -7.29 -5.87
C ASP A 84 -6.18 -7.87 -5.08
N ASP A 85 -6.06 -9.09 -4.57
CA ASP A 85 -7.07 -9.75 -3.76
C ASP A 85 -7.14 -9.22 -2.29
N ASP A 86 -6.10 -8.51 -1.82
CA ASP A 86 -6.06 -7.93 -0.47
C ASP A 86 -6.34 -6.43 -0.49
N PRO A 87 -7.49 -5.98 0.04
CA PRO A 87 -7.87 -4.56 0.04
C PRO A 87 -6.94 -3.65 0.87
N GLN A 88 -6.07 -4.22 1.70
CA GLN A 88 -5.07 -3.47 2.46
C GLN A 88 -3.78 -3.22 1.66
N LEU A 89 -3.61 -3.90 0.54
CA LEU A 89 -2.43 -3.81 -0.31
C LEU A 89 -2.74 -2.98 -1.56
N THR A 90 -1.75 -2.26 -2.02
CA THR A 90 -1.81 -1.51 -3.28
C THR A 90 -0.47 -1.61 -3.97
N LEU A 91 -0.46 -2.16 -5.17
CA LEU A 91 0.75 -2.18 -6.00
C LEU A 91 1.08 -0.75 -6.47
N GLU A 92 2.16 -0.18 -5.94
CA GLU A 92 2.58 1.20 -6.25
C GLU A 92 3.50 1.25 -7.48
N ALA A 93 4.41 0.30 -7.58
CA ALA A 93 5.34 0.23 -8.70
C ALA A 93 5.77 -1.20 -9.01
N ARG A 94 6.18 -1.44 -10.24
CA ARG A 94 6.79 -2.69 -10.68
C ARG A 94 7.94 -2.44 -11.65
N GLY A 95 8.84 -3.39 -11.70
CA GLY A 95 9.99 -3.40 -12.61
C GLY A 95 10.48 -4.81 -12.87
N PRO A 96 11.56 -5.00 -13.63
CA PRO A 96 12.09 -6.32 -13.92
C PRO A 96 12.51 -7.05 -12.63
N GLY A 97 11.75 -8.08 -12.24
CA GLY A 97 12.01 -8.81 -10.99
C GLY A 97 11.69 -8.03 -9.70
N TYR A 98 10.88 -6.98 -9.76
CA TYR A 98 10.63 -6.09 -8.62
C TYR A 98 9.17 -5.67 -8.52
N LEU A 99 8.63 -5.69 -7.29
CA LEU A 99 7.34 -5.11 -6.93
C LEU A 99 7.49 -4.21 -5.71
N LYS A 100 6.83 -3.06 -5.75
CA LYS A 100 6.68 -2.16 -4.60
C LYS A 100 5.20 -2.01 -4.27
N VAL A 101 4.85 -2.34 -3.04
CA VAL A 101 3.49 -2.41 -2.52
C VAL A 101 3.37 -1.48 -1.32
N VAL A 102 2.28 -0.78 -1.22
CA VAL A 102 1.89 -0.04 -0.01
C VAL A 102 0.86 -0.87 0.74
N ALA A 103 1.19 -1.24 1.97
CA ALA A 103 0.28 -1.90 2.89
C ALA A 103 -0.28 -0.89 3.88
N ARG A 104 -1.61 -0.90 4.09
CA ARG A 104 -2.28 0.00 5.02
C ARG A 104 -2.87 -0.75 6.19
N THR A 105 -2.70 -0.22 7.41
CA THR A 105 -3.34 -0.80 8.59
C THR A 105 -4.84 -0.48 8.58
N PRO A 106 -5.73 -1.45 8.90
CA PRO A 106 -7.17 -1.27 8.75
C PRO A 106 -7.76 -0.12 9.55
N LEU A 107 -7.32 0.05 10.80
CA LEU A 107 -7.92 1.02 11.73
C LEU A 107 -7.31 2.41 11.61
N MET A 108 -5.99 2.51 11.51
CA MET A 108 -5.27 3.79 11.59
C MET A 108 -4.80 4.28 10.22
N GLY A 109 -4.91 3.47 9.17
CA GLY A 109 -4.47 3.83 7.83
C GLY A 109 -2.96 4.05 7.68
N TYR A 110 -2.15 3.62 8.66
CA TYR A 110 -0.69 3.75 8.55
C TYR A 110 -0.18 2.98 7.35
N ALA A 111 0.72 3.61 6.62
CA ALA A 111 1.30 3.05 5.43
C ALA A 111 2.67 2.44 5.72
N ASP A 112 2.83 1.19 5.30
CA ASP A 112 4.10 0.47 5.28
C ASP A 112 4.49 0.20 3.84
N ASP A 113 5.78 0.32 3.52
CA ASP A 113 6.32 -0.14 2.25
C ASP A 113 6.61 -1.64 2.34
N VAL A 114 6.13 -2.39 1.36
CA VAL A 114 6.51 -3.80 1.14
C VAL A 114 7.18 -3.89 -0.22
N GLU A 115 8.37 -4.44 -0.25
CA GLU A 115 9.15 -4.61 -1.47
C GLU A 115 9.46 -6.09 -1.68
N VAL A 116 9.34 -6.51 -2.93
CA VAL A 116 9.75 -7.83 -3.40
C VAL A 116 10.80 -7.64 -4.47
N LEU A 117 11.93 -8.28 -4.35
CA LEU A 117 13.05 -8.18 -5.30
C LEU A 117 13.63 -9.55 -5.60
N ARG A 118 13.84 -9.83 -6.88
CA ARG A 118 14.60 -11.00 -7.31
C ARG A 118 16.03 -10.94 -6.76
N LEU A 119 16.41 -11.91 -5.94
CA LEU A 119 17.77 -12.05 -5.41
C LEU A 119 18.66 -12.97 -6.28
N GLY A 120 18.01 -13.85 -7.05
CA GLY A 120 18.67 -14.85 -7.88
C GLY A 120 17.68 -15.87 -8.42
N PRO A 121 18.16 -16.96 -9.02
CA PRO A 121 17.30 -18.04 -9.49
C PRO A 121 16.48 -18.63 -8.33
N GLY A 122 15.15 -18.65 -8.49
CA GLY A 122 14.23 -19.25 -7.51
C GLY A 122 14.10 -18.52 -6.18
N LEU A 123 14.61 -17.28 -6.05
CA LEU A 123 14.58 -16.52 -4.79
C LEU A 123 14.05 -15.10 -4.98
N LEU A 124 13.05 -14.72 -4.16
CA LEU A 124 12.51 -13.38 -4.03
C LEU A 124 12.76 -12.87 -2.61
N GLY A 125 13.60 -11.85 -2.49
CA GLY A 125 13.79 -11.13 -1.23
C GLY A 125 12.57 -10.28 -0.89
N LEU A 126 12.32 -10.15 0.40
CA LEU A 126 11.24 -9.36 0.97
C LEU A 126 11.81 -8.23 1.81
N ARG A 127 11.15 -7.08 1.78
CA ARG A 127 11.36 -6.01 2.73
C ARG A 127 10.01 -5.46 3.15
N SER A 128 9.80 -5.23 4.44
CA SER A 128 8.62 -4.53 4.94
C SER A 128 9.06 -3.50 5.97
N ALA A 129 8.75 -2.22 5.73
CA ALA A 129 9.18 -1.12 6.57
C ALA A 129 8.06 -0.09 6.75
N SER A 130 7.87 0.38 7.97
CA SER A 130 6.94 1.48 8.25
C SER A 130 7.44 2.79 7.69
N ARG A 131 6.54 3.58 7.10
CA ARG A 131 6.81 4.97 6.72
C ARG A 131 6.82 5.90 7.93
N ILE A 132 5.99 5.61 8.92
CA ILE A 132 5.80 6.45 10.12
C ILE A 132 5.60 5.52 11.32
N GLY A 133 6.12 5.93 12.48
CA GLY A 133 5.78 5.32 13.74
C GLY A 133 6.90 4.53 14.41
N LEU A 134 6.78 4.40 15.72
CA LEU A 134 7.73 3.69 16.58
C LEU A 134 7.26 2.27 16.90
N PHE A 135 5.99 1.94 16.55
CA PHE A 135 5.36 0.68 16.94
C PHE A 135 4.72 0.00 15.73
N ALA A 136 5.33 -1.06 15.27
CA ALA A 136 4.71 -1.95 14.27
C ALA A 136 4.00 -3.16 14.90
N GLY A 137 4.07 -3.35 16.23
CA GLY A 137 3.34 -4.40 16.96
C GLY A 137 3.47 -5.81 16.37
N GLY A 138 4.57 -6.12 15.66
CA GLY A 138 4.72 -7.39 14.95
C GLY A 138 4.02 -7.48 13.59
N THR A 139 3.35 -6.43 13.13
CA THR A 139 2.56 -6.42 11.88
C THR A 139 3.38 -6.77 10.63
N HIS A 140 4.65 -6.34 10.55
CA HIS A 140 5.53 -6.71 9.45
C HIS A 140 5.73 -8.22 9.35
N GLY A 141 6.06 -8.88 10.48
CA GLY A 141 6.23 -10.33 10.53
C GLY A 141 4.96 -11.08 10.15
N GLN A 142 3.82 -10.67 10.70
CA GLN A 142 2.52 -11.28 10.39
C GLN A 142 2.16 -11.13 8.90
N ARG A 143 2.35 -9.93 8.35
CA ARG A 143 2.07 -9.64 6.92
C ARG A 143 2.96 -10.48 6.01
N LEU A 144 4.27 -10.51 6.26
CA LEU A 144 5.19 -11.29 5.44
C LEU A 144 4.96 -12.79 5.58
N ALA A 145 4.57 -13.28 6.76
CA ALA A 145 4.18 -14.67 6.96
C ALA A 145 2.88 -15.03 6.20
N ALA A 146 1.87 -14.15 6.24
CA ALA A 146 0.62 -14.34 5.50
C ALA A 146 0.88 -14.33 3.98
N LEU A 147 1.67 -13.38 3.49
CA LEU A 147 2.06 -13.32 2.07
C LEU A 147 2.79 -14.60 1.64
N ARG A 148 3.73 -15.09 2.46
CA ARG A 148 4.43 -16.35 2.22
C ARG A 148 3.46 -17.52 2.11
N THR A 149 2.59 -17.70 3.09
CA THR A 149 1.62 -18.80 3.12
C THR A 149 0.73 -18.76 1.87
N ALA A 150 0.21 -17.59 1.51
CA ALA A 150 -0.62 -17.44 0.33
C ALA A 150 0.16 -17.72 -0.98
N PHE A 151 1.41 -17.24 -1.06
CA PHE A 151 2.26 -17.46 -2.22
C PHE A 151 2.64 -18.94 -2.40
N GLU A 152 2.95 -19.64 -1.32
CA GLU A 152 3.24 -21.07 -1.34
C GLU A 152 1.99 -21.88 -1.73
N ALA A 153 0.82 -21.51 -1.21
CA ALA A 153 -0.45 -22.15 -1.56
C ALA A 153 -0.87 -21.91 -3.03
N SER A 154 -0.45 -20.81 -3.64
CA SER A 154 -0.72 -20.50 -5.05
C SER A 154 0.29 -21.16 -6.02
N ALA A 155 1.23 -21.95 -5.52
CA ALA A 155 2.24 -22.59 -6.37
C ALA A 155 1.60 -23.61 -7.31
N PRO A 156 2.04 -23.74 -8.57
CA PRO A 156 1.56 -24.77 -9.47
C PRO A 156 1.81 -26.15 -8.86
N GLY A 157 0.74 -26.95 -8.68
CA GLY A 157 0.82 -28.28 -8.06
C GLY A 157 0.89 -28.29 -6.53
N ALA A 158 0.56 -27.19 -5.86
CA ALA A 158 0.29 -27.22 -4.43
C ALA A 158 -0.94 -28.12 -4.14
N PRO A 159 -0.93 -28.91 -3.04
CA PRO A 159 -1.99 -29.87 -2.71
C PRO A 159 -3.33 -29.22 -2.41
#